data_4f7edc7d4eca673d339eaffcb1f9f0bf
#
_entry.id   4f7edc7d4eca673d339eaffcb1f9f0bf
#
_cell.length_a   1.000
_cell.length_b   1.000
_cell.length_c   1.000
_cell.angle_alpha   90.00
_cell.angle_beta   90.00
_cell.angle_gamma   90.00
#
_symmetry.space_group_name_H-M   'P 1'
#
loop_
_entity.id
_entity.type
_entity.pdbx_description
1 polymer ?
#
loop_
_entity_poly.entity_id
_entity_poly.type
_entity_poly.pdbx_seq_one_letter_code
_entity_poly.pdbx_strand_id
1 'polypeptide(L)'
;MIGKKQRGQEELFLYCKLGDLVPEEHILKRVGRVIDLSWLREEVRECYCAENGRPGIDPEAALRLMLSGYLLGIVHDRELMREAAVNIAIRWFAGYRLQEALPDHS
;
A
#
# COMPACT_ATOMS: atom_id res chain seq x y z
N MET A 1 -30.27 8.08 21.44
CA MET A 1 -30.46 6.62 21.62
C MET A 1 -29.11 5.97 21.76
N ILE A 2 -28.95 5.16 22.78
CA ILE A 2 -27.69 4.48 23.05
C ILE A 2 -27.81 3.03 22.61
N GLY A 3 -26.98 2.65 21.67
CA GLY A 3 -26.91 1.28 21.21
C GLY A 3 -25.76 0.52 21.88
N LYS A 4 -25.76 -0.78 21.73
CA LYS A 4 -24.72 -1.63 22.26
C LYS A 4 -24.00 -2.31 21.10
N LYS A 5 -22.67 -2.20 21.09
CA LYS A 5 -21.84 -2.81 20.06
C LYS A 5 -21.52 -4.25 20.44
N GLN A 6 -21.77 -5.17 19.54
CA GLN A 6 -21.33 -6.54 19.70
C GLN A 6 -19.82 -6.59 19.45
N ARG A 7 -19.11 -7.22 20.38
CA ARG A 7 -17.66 -7.40 20.26
C ARG A 7 -17.36 -8.88 20.21
N GLY A 8 -16.29 -9.26 19.55
CA GLY A 8 -15.88 -10.65 19.56
C GLY A 8 -15.89 -11.33 18.21
N GLN A 9 -16.00 -10.56 17.13
CA GLN A 9 -15.83 -11.15 15.81
C GLN A 9 -14.36 -11.49 15.64
N GLU A 10 -14.02 -12.76 15.80
CA GLU A 10 -12.65 -13.24 15.66
C GLU A 10 -12.39 -13.80 14.27
N GLU A 11 -13.43 -14.31 13.62
CA GLU A 11 -13.30 -14.87 12.30
C GLU A 11 -13.78 -13.89 11.25
N LEU A 12 -13.04 -13.79 10.16
CA LEU A 12 -13.39 -12.91 9.05
C LEU A 12 -13.37 -13.72 7.77
N PHE A 13 -14.53 -13.84 7.15
CA PHE A 13 -14.64 -14.45 5.85
C PHE A 13 -15.29 -13.45 4.91
N LEU A 14 -14.50 -12.95 3.96
CA LEU A 14 -14.95 -11.86 3.10
C LEU A 14 -14.57 -12.16 1.65
N TYR A 15 -15.53 -12.05 0.75
CA TYR A 15 -15.29 -12.24 -0.67
C TYR A 15 -15.53 -10.92 -1.39
N CYS A 16 -14.46 -10.20 -1.66
CA CYS A 16 -14.51 -8.92 -2.36
C CYS A 16 -13.11 -8.55 -2.83
N LYS A 17 -13.02 -7.53 -3.68
CA LYS A 17 -11.73 -6.97 -4.05
C LYS A 17 -11.27 -6.04 -2.95
N LEU A 18 -9.95 -5.99 -2.73
CA LEU A 18 -9.39 -5.14 -1.69
C LEU A 18 -9.81 -3.68 -1.88
N GLY A 19 -9.84 -3.21 -3.12
CA GLY A 19 -10.25 -1.83 -3.41
C GLY A 19 -11.67 -1.51 -3.00
N ASP A 20 -12.54 -2.52 -2.93
CA ASP A 20 -13.93 -2.30 -2.51
C ASP A 20 -14.03 -1.89 -1.04
N LEU A 21 -13.00 -2.20 -0.26
CA LEU A 21 -12.94 -1.86 1.16
C LEU A 21 -12.42 -0.45 1.41
N VAL A 22 -11.91 0.22 0.38
CA VAL A 22 -11.38 1.58 0.50
C VAL A 22 -12.47 2.56 0.08
N PRO A 23 -12.84 3.51 0.94
CA PRO A 23 -13.86 4.49 0.58
C PRO A 23 -13.49 5.28 -0.67
N GLU A 24 -14.48 5.59 -1.49
CA GLU A 24 -14.27 6.28 -2.75
C GLU A 24 -13.67 7.67 -2.56
N GLU A 25 -13.99 8.33 -1.47
CA GLU A 25 -13.49 9.68 -1.19
C GLU A 25 -12.12 9.72 -0.54
N HIS A 26 -11.55 8.54 -0.20
CA HIS A 26 -10.21 8.49 0.38
C HIS A 26 -9.18 9.02 -0.61
N ILE A 27 -8.21 9.80 -0.12
CA ILE A 27 -7.21 10.44 -1.00
C ILE A 27 -6.47 9.40 -1.86
N LEU A 28 -6.10 8.26 -1.29
CA LEU A 28 -5.38 7.23 -2.04
C LEU A 28 -6.26 6.60 -3.12
N LYS A 29 -7.57 6.47 -2.86
CA LYS A 29 -8.48 5.94 -3.86
C LYS A 29 -8.60 6.91 -5.04
N ARG A 30 -8.72 8.19 -4.75
CA ARG A 30 -8.83 9.23 -5.76
C ARG A 30 -7.57 9.34 -6.60
N VAL A 31 -6.42 9.38 -5.95
CA VAL A 31 -5.13 9.46 -6.65
C VAL A 31 -4.88 8.18 -7.44
N GLY A 32 -5.20 7.03 -6.87
CA GLY A 32 -4.98 5.75 -7.51
C GLY A 32 -5.72 5.59 -8.83
N ARG A 33 -6.83 6.29 -9.00
CA ARG A 33 -7.61 6.22 -10.23
C ARG A 33 -7.02 7.02 -11.38
N VAL A 34 -6.19 8.02 -11.08
CA VAL A 34 -5.65 8.92 -12.11
C VAL A 34 -4.16 8.77 -12.32
N ILE A 35 -3.45 8.18 -11.38
CA ILE A 35 -1.99 8.07 -11.48
C ILE A 35 -1.62 6.87 -12.32
N ASP A 36 -0.60 7.06 -13.18
CA ASP A 36 -0.05 5.98 -13.98
C ASP A 36 1.47 6.01 -13.83
N LEU A 37 2.01 5.01 -13.15
CA LEU A 37 3.44 4.87 -12.91
C LEU A 37 4.01 3.66 -13.64
N SER A 38 3.29 3.11 -14.59
CA SER A 38 3.74 1.92 -15.32
C SER A 38 5.05 2.14 -16.07
N TRP A 39 5.33 3.39 -16.45
CA TRP A 39 6.57 3.75 -17.14
C TRP A 39 7.81 3.63 -16.26
N LEU A 40 7.63 3.65 -14.94
CA LEU A 40 8.76 3.75 -14.01
C LEU A 40 9.70 2.55 -14.10
N ARG A 41 9.16 1.38 -14.27
CA ARG A 41 9.97 0.16 -14.32
C ARG A 41 11.02 0.23 -15.44
N GLU A 42 10.63 0.73 -16.60
CA GLU A 42 11.57 0.89 -17.71
C GLU A 42 12.63 1.94 -17.41
N GLU A 43 12.23 3.05 -16.78
CA GLU A 43 13.16 4.13 -16.48
C GLU A 43 14.25 3.71 -15.49
N VAL A 44 13.94 2.82 -14.56
CA VAL A 44 14.92 2.40 -13.56
C VAL A 44 15.50 1.02 -13.82
N ARG A 45 15.19 0.44 -14.96
CA ARG A 45 15.59 -0.93 -15.29
C ARG A 45 17.09 -1.16 -15.16
N GLU A 46 17.89 -0.28 -15.68
CA GLU A 46 19.34 -0.40 -15.64
C GLU A 46 19.88 -0.32 -14.21
N CYS A 47 19.28 0.53 -13.42
CA CYS A 47 19.67 0.66 -12.02
C CYS A 47 19.42 -0.63 -11.25
N TYR A 48 18.30 -1.30 -11.53
CA TYR A 48 17.97 -2.55 -10.85
C TYR A 48 18.84 -3.70 -11.32
N CYS A 49 19.19 -3.73 -12.60
CA CYS A 49 20.08 -4.76 -13.14
C CYS A 49 21.48 -4.66 -12.54
N ALA A 50 21.92 -3.47 -12.19
CA ALA A 50 23.24 -3.26 -11.62
C ALA A 50 23.38 -3.80 -10.20
N GLU A 51 22.29 -4.16 -9.56
CA GLU A 51 22.30 -4.64 -8.18
C GLU A 51 22.51 -6.14 -8.02
N ASN A 52 22.88 -6.82 -9.08
CA ASN A 52 23.42 -8.19 -9.02
C ASN A 52 22.59 -9.20 -8.25
N GLY A 53 21.40 -9.50 -8.76
CA GLY A 53 20.65 -10.65 -8.27
C GLY A 53 19.97 -10.50 -6.93
N ARG A 54 20.01 -9.36 -6.30
CA ARG A 54 19.11 -9.10 -5.19
C ARG A 54 17.69 -9.04 -5.73
N PRO A 55 16.75 -9.79 -5.14
CA PRO A 55 15.36 -9.60 -5.54
C PRO A 55 14.98 -8.16 -5.26
N GLY A 56 14.89 -7.38 -6.32
CA GLY A 56 14.57 -5.96 -6.18
C GLY A 56 13.15 -5.76 -5.73
N ILE A 57 12.94 -4.69 -5.00
CA ILE A 57 11.60 -4.21 -4.72
C ILE A 57 11.04 -3.66 -6.03
N ASP A 58 9.77 -3.95 -6.31
CA ASP A 58 9.10 -3.37 -7.46
C ASP A 58 9.18 -1.83 -7.34
N PRO A 59 9.80 -1.15 -8.32
CA PRO A 59 9.96 0.30 -8.23
C PRO A 59 8.63 1.05 -8.16
N GLU A 60 7.61 0.56 -8.83
CA GLU A 60 6.31 1.20 -8.76
C GLU A 60 5.71 1.05 -7.36
N ALA A 61 5.81 -0.13 -6.77
CA ALA A 61 5.31 -0.35 -5.42
C ALA A 61 6.04 0.52 -4.41
N ALA A 62 7.38 0.63 -4.56
CA ALA A 62 8.18 1.46 -3.66
C ALA A 62 7.76 2.93 -3.76
N LEU A 63 7.60 3.44 -4.97
CA LEU A 63 7.20 4.81 -5.17
C LEU A 63 5.79 5.07 -4.65
N ARG A 64 4.88 4.11 -4.85
CA ARG A 64 3.52 4.23 -4.33
C ARG A 64 3.49 4.24 -2.81
N LEU A 65 4.34 3.45 -2.17
CA LEU A 65 4.45 3.50 -0.70
C LEU A 65 4.93 4.87 -0.23
N MET A 66 5.98 5.40 -0.87
CA MET A 66 6.48 6.72 -0.53
C MET A 66 5.43 7.80 -0.75
N LEU A 67 4.71 7.71 -1.86
CA LEU A 67 3.66 8.66 -2.18
C LEU A 67 2.51 8.58 -1.18
N SER A 68 2.18 7.36 -0.73
CA SER A 68 1.18 7.18 0.32
C SER A 68 1.57 7.92 1.58
N GLY A 69 2.83 7.79 1.98
CA GLY A 69 3.34 8.51 3.15
C GLY A 69 3.20 10.01 2.99
N TYR A 70 3.62 10.51 1.85
CA TYR A 70 3.50 11.93 1.57
C TYR A 70 2.05 12.43 1.64
N LEU A 71 1.14 11.70 1.00
CA LEU A 71 -0.26 12.11 0.94
C LEU A 71 -0.96 12.01 2.30
N LEU A 72 -0.53 11.09 3.14
CA LEU A 72 -1.13 10.89 4.46
C LEU A 72 -0.38 11.61 5.58
N GLY A 73 0.69 12.34 5.24
CA GLY A 73 1.44 13.09 6.23
C GLY A 73 2.34 12.25 7.12
N ILE A 74 2.74 11.07 6.66
CA ILE A 74 3.64 10.20 7.40
C ILE A 74 5.07 10.49 6.95
N VAL A 75 5.89 11.01 7.84
CA VAL A 75 7.21 11.56 7.50
C VAL A 75 8.31 10.50 7.56
N HIS A 76 8.23 9.57 8.50
CA HIS A 76 9.30 8.60 8.73
C HIS A 76 9.00 7.26 8.08
N ASP A 77 10.01 6.68 7.44
CA ASP A 77 9.86 5.41 6.73
C ASP A 77 9.39 4.28 7.64
N ARG A 78 9.94 4.22 8.85
CA ARG A 78 9.54 3.17 9.78
C ARG A 78 8.08 3.29 10.17
N GLU A 79 7.62 4.50 10.42
CA GLU A 79 6.23 4.75 10.73
C GLU A 79 5.33 4.41 9.54
N LEU A 80 5.78 4.76 8.33
CA LEU A 80 5.06 4.42 7.11
C LEU A 80 4.87 2.91 6.97
N MET A 81 5.93 2.14 7.21
CA MET A 81 5.84 0.68 7.10
C MET A 81 4.91 0.10 8.16
N ARG A 82 4.93 0.65 9.37
CA ARG A 82 4.01 0.21 10.42
C ARG A 82 2.56 0.51 10.04
N GLU A 83 2.32 1.68 9.50
CA GLU A 83 0.97 2.05 9.07
C GLU A 83 0.52 1.18 7.90
N ALA A 84 1.40 0.98 6.91
CA ALA A 84 1.07 0.19 5.74
C ALA A 84 0.72 -1.25 6.10
N ALA A 85 1.30 -1.78 7.16
CA ALA A 85 1.02 -3.14 7.60
C ALA A 85 -0.44 -3.35 7.97
N VAL A 86 -1.10 -2.31 8.48
CA VAL A 86 -2.48 -2.40 8.96
C VAL A 86 -3.45 -1.52 8.18
N ASN A 87 -2.98 -0.80 7.18
CA ASN A 87 -3.80 0.16 6.44
C ASN A 87 -4.18 -0.41 5.09
N ILE A 88 -5.45 -0.73 4.92
CA ILE A 88 -5.97 -1.34 3.70
C ILE A 88 -5.79 -0.39 2.51
N ALA A 89 -5.99 0.90 2.70
CA ALA A 89 -5.87 1.87 1.62
C ALA A 89 -4.45 1.93 1.08
N ILE A 90 -3.45 1.90 1.94
CA ILE A 90 -2.04 1.91 1.52
C ILE A 90 -1.72 0.61 0.79
N ARG A 91 -2.15 -0.53 1.31
CA ARG A 91 -1.90 -1.81 0.67
C ARG A 91 -2.52 -1.86 -0.72
N TRP A 92 -3.76 -1.41 -0.85
CA TRP A 92 -4.42 -1.37 -2.14
C TRP A 92 -3.69 -0.44 -3.11
N PHE A 93 -3.36 0.75 -2.65
CA PHE A 93 -2.69 1.75 -3.49
C PHE A 93 -1.33 1.27 -3.98
N ALA A 94 -0.56 0.65 -3.10
CA ALA A 94 0.78 0.17 -3.43
C ALA A 94 0.79 -1.19 -4.12
N GLY A 95 -0.33 -1.92 -4.09
CA GLY A 95 -0.46 -3.20 -4.77
C GLY A 95 -0.14 -4.41 -3.92
N TYR A 96 -0.18 -4.29 -2.62
CA TYR A 96 0.10 -5.40 -1.71
C TYR A 96 -1.19 -6.05 -1.24
N ARG A 97 -1.21 -7.38 -1.23
CA ARG A 97 -2.33 -8.12 -0.67
C ARG A 97 -2.35 -8.00 0.85
N LEU A 98 -3.49 -8.32 1.46
CA LEU A 98 -3.64 -8.17 2.91
C LEU A 98 -2.58 -8.93 3.71
N GLN A 99 -2.20 -10.11 3.25
CA GLN A 99 -1.26 -10.95 3.98
C GLN A 99 0.15 -10.91 3.41
N GLU A 100 0.35 -10.12 2.39
CA GLU A 100 1.65 -10.03 1.74
C GLU A 100 2.62 -9.24 2.61
N ALA A 101 3.85 -9.74 2.72
CA ALA A 101 4.89 -9.03 3.47
C ALA A 101 5.27 -7.75 2.75
N LEU A 102 5.43 -6.68 3.53
CA LEU A 102 5.90 -5.42 3.00
C LEU A 102 7.43 -5.42 2.95
N PRO A 103 8.02 -4.57 2.08
CA PRO A 103 9.47 -4.48 2.03
C PRO A 103 10.05 -3.95 3.34
N ASP A 104 11.26 -4.39 3.65
CA ASP A 104 11.98 -3.89 4.81
C ASP A 104 12.38 -2.44 4.55
N HIS A 105 12.25 -1.60 5.58
CA HIS A 105 12.58 -0.19 5.46
C HIS A 105 14.08 0.10 5.50
N SER A 106 14.87 -0.88 5.89
CA SER A 106 16.32 -0.71 6.00
C SER A 106 17.05 -0.76 4.66
#